data_799362a5540d78b79eadc8b86a3cb846
#
_entry.id   799362a5540d78b79eadc8b86a3cb846
#
_cell.length_a   1.000
_cell.length_b   1.000
_cell.length_c   1.000
_cell.angle_alpha   90.00
_cell.angle_beta   90.00
_cell.angle_gamma   90.00
#
_symmetry.space_group_name_H-M   'P 1'
#
loop_
_entity.id
_entity.type
_entity.pdbx_description
1 polymer ?
#
loop_
_entity_poly.entity_id
_entity_poly.type
_entity_poly.pdbx_seq_one_letter_code
_entity_poly.pdbx_strand_id
1 'polypeptide(L)'
;MPSPLADEPVEPSEEGDEPLTDDEYADYLADLGGAWEVVDDHHLEASYEFDDFATALAFTNDVGELAEAEWHHPDLHLSWGEVGVEMWSHDIGGLHKSDFVMAARMDRIYDGYGDD
;
A
#
# COMPACT_ATOMS: atom_id res chain seq x y z
N MET A 1 17.14 -0.76 4.01
CA MET A 1 17.10 0.46 3.17
C MET A 1 15.67 0.84 2.90
N PRO A 2 15.32 2.10 3.12
CA PRO A 2 13.97 2.51 2.74
C PRO A 2 13.80 2.42 1.23
N SER A 3 12.61 2.06 0.79
CA SER A 3 12.29 2.03 -0.63
C SER A 3 12.34 3.44 -1.20
N PRO A 4 12.98 3.64 -2.38
CA PRO A 4 12.92 4.93 -3.06
C PRO A 4 11.50 5.42 -3.31
N LEU A 5 10.55 4.50 -3.50
CA LEU A 5 9.16 4.85 -3.70
C LEU A 5 8.56 5.58 -2.49
N ALA A 6 8.93 5.16 -1.27
CA ALA A 6 8.38 5.76 -0.07
C ALA A 6 8.76 7.24 0.09
N ASP A 7 9.83 7.65 -0.57
CA ASP A 7 10.28 9.06 -0.51
C ASP A 7 9.63 9.92 -1.60
N GLU A 8 8.91 9.32 -2.53
CA GLU A 8 8.27 10.07 -3.60
C GLU A 8 6.92 10.61 -3.16
N PRO A 9 6.45 11.72 -3.77
CA PRO A 9 5.14 12.25 -3.44
C PRO A 9 4.03 11.33 -3.93
N VAL A 10 2.91 11.32 -3.20
CA VAL A 10 1.71 10.62 -3.64
C VAL A 10 0.95 11.59 -4.54
N GLU A 11 1.03 11.37 -5.84
CA GLU A 11 0.35 12.20 -6.81
C GLU A 11 -0.93 11.49 -7.24
N PRO A 12 -2.09 12.15 -7.18
CA PRO A 12 -3.35 11.50 -7.53
C PRO A 12 -3.39 11.15 -9.00
N SER A 13 -4.04 10.03 -9.31
CA SER A 13 -4.37 9.72 -10.70
C SER A 13 -5.45 10.69 -11.17
N GLU A 14 -5.50 10.92 -12.47
CA GLU A 14 -6.51 11.79 -13.07
C GLU A 14 -7.38 10.95 -13.99
N GLU A 15 -8.65 11.32 -14.08
CA GLU A 15 -9.57 10.66 -14.98
C GLU A 15 -9.01 10.71 -16.41
N GLY A 16 -8.91 9.57 -17.04
CA GLY A 16 -8.32 9.45 -18.37
C GLY A 16 -6.90 8.92 -18.36
N ASP A 17 -6.24 8.86 -17.20
CA ASP A 17 -4.93 8.22 -17.10
C ASP A 17 -5.08 6.74 -17.37
N GLU A 18 -4.10 6.15 -18.04
CA GLU A 18 -4.10 4.72 -18.28
C GLU A 18 -3.49 3.98 -17.10
N PRO A 19 -4.09 2.85 -16.69
CA PRO A 19 -3.47 2.02 -15.65
C PRO A 19 -2.08 1.54 -16.09
N LEU A 20 -1.23 1.29 -15.11
CA LEU A 20 0.12 0.76 -15.40
C LEU A 20 0.01 -0.61 -16.08
N THR A 21 0.95 -0.86 -16.99
CA THR A 21 1.07 -2.16 -17.64
C THR A 21 1.91 -3.10 -16.77
N ASP A 22 1.91 -4.40 -17.11
CA ASP A 22 2.69 -5.41 -16.39
C ASP A 22 4.16 -5.02 -16.28
N ASP A 23 4.74 -4.52 -17.36
CA ASP A 23 6.15 -4.15 -17.39
C ASP A 23 6.43 -2.97 -16.47
N GLU A 24 5.49 -2.02 -16.42
CA GLU A 24 5.66 -0.82 -15.61
C GLU A 24 5.54 -1.12 -14.13
N TYR A 25 4.51 -1.89 -13.72
CA TYR A 25 4.33 -2.12 -12.30
C TYR A 25 5.30 -3.17 -11.74
N ALA A 26 5.87 -4.03 -12.58
CA ALA A 26 6.85 -5.01 -12.11
C ALA A 26 8.06 -4.34 -11.46
N ASP A 27 8.52 -3.22 -12.04
CA ASP A 27 9.65 -2.48 -11.49
C ASP A 27 9.29 -1.86 -10.12
N TYR A 28 8.09 -1.31 -10.00
CA TYR A 28 7.65 -0.76 -8.72
C TYR A 28 7.45 -1.85 -7.68
N LEU A 29 6.87 -2.98 -8.09
CA LEU A 29 6.63 -4.10 -7.19
C LEU A 29 7.94 -4.63 -6.61
N ALA A 30 9.00 -4.64 -7.41
CA ALA A 30 10.32 -5.09 -6.96
C ALA A 30 10.90 -4.22 -5.85
N ASP A 31 10.46 -2.96 -5.75
CA ASP A 31 10.91 -2.03 -4.70
C ASP A 31 10.12 -2.21 -3.39
N LEU A 32 9.06 -2.97 -3.41
CA LEU A 32 8.23 -3.19 -2.22
C LEU A 32 8.72 -4.38 -1.40
N GLY A 33 8.28 -4.43 -0.15
CA GLY A 33 8.50 -5.61 0.69
C GLY A 33 7.73 -6.81 0.16
N GLY A 34 8.06 -8.00 0.62
CA GLY A 34 7.47 -9.24 0.13
C GLY A 34 6.00 -9.46 0.47
N ALA A 35 5.39 -8.53 1.21
CA ALA A 35 3.98 -8.64 1.58
C ALA A 35 3.02 -8.34 0.42
N TRP A 36 3.49 -7.65 -0.61
CA TRP A 36 2.64 -7.13 -1.68
C TRP A 36 2.62 -8.01 -2.92
N GLU A 37 1.44 -8.12 -3.53
CA GLU A 37 1.28 -8.76 -4.84
C GLU A 37 0.25 -8.00 -5.64
N VAL A 38 0.33 -8.12 -6.96
CA VAL A 38 -0.67 -7.56 -7.88
C VAL A 38 -1.68 -8.67 -8.19
N VAL A 39 -2.96 -8.36 -8.03
CA VAL A 39 -4.05 -9.31 -8.25
C VAL A 39 -4.87 -8.85 -9.45
N ASP A 40 -5.06 -9.76 -10.43
CA ASP A 40 -5.88 -9.53 -11.63
C ASP A 40 -5.48 -8.29 -12.44
N ASP A 41 -4.22 -7.88 -12.38
CA ASP A 41 -3.73 -6.66 -13.00
C ASP A 41 -4.52 -5.41 -12.59
N HIS A 42 -5.24 -5.51 -11.48
CA HIS A 42 -6.20 -4.49 -11.06
C HIS A 42 -5.81 -3.78 -9.78
N HIS A 43 -5.33 -4.51 -8.79
CA HIS A 43 -5.03 -3.92 -7.49
C HIS A 43 -3.86 -4.61 -6.80
N LEU A 44 -3.31 -3.91 -5.79
CA LEU A 44 -2.29 -4.45 -4.91
C LEU A 44 -2.97 -5.05 -3.69
N GLU A 45 -2.46 -6.19 -3.22
CA GLU A 45 -2.90 -6.79 -1.96
C GLU A 45 -1.70 -7.08 -1.09
N ALA A 46 -1.86 -6.87 0.21
CA ALA A 46 -0.84 -7.24 1.19
C ALA A 46 -1.53 -7.76 2.45
N SER A 47 -0.79 -8.57 3.20
CA SER A 47 -1.24 -9.03 4.50
C SER A 47 -0.09 -8.82 5.47
N TYR A 48 -0.35 -8.09 6.55
CA TYR A 48 0.64 -7.81 7.59
C TYR A 48 0.25 -8.54 8.86
N GLU A 49 1.20 -9.27 9.46
CA GLU A 49 0.95 -10.08 10.65
C GLU A 49 1.45 -9.39 11.90
N PHE A 50 0.71 -9.55 12.99
CA PHE A 50 1.02 -8.95 14.28
C PHE A 50 0.79 -9.97 15.40
N ASP A 51 1.42 -9.75 16.54
CA ASP A 51 1.32 -10.64 17.69
C ASP A 51 0.02 -10.50 18.46
N ASP A 52 -0.67 -9.36 18.32
CA ASP A 52 -1.92 -9.12 19.03
C ASP A 52 -2.80 -8.12 18.29
N PHE A 53 -4.03 -8.00 18.73
CA PHE A 53 -5.02 -7.10 18.13
C PHE A 53 -4.65 -5.63 18.33
N ALA A 54 -4.15 -5.29 19.51
CA ALA A 54 -3.82 -3.90 19.83
C ALA A 54 -2.79 -3.34 18.84
N THR A 55 -1.77 -4.14 18.52
CA THR A 55 -0.73 -3.72 17.57
C THR A 55 -1.30 -3.66 16.14
N ALA A 56 -2.11 -4.64 15.77
CA ALA A 56 -2.76 -4.62 14.45
C ALA A 56 -3.65 -3.39 14.30
N LEU A 57 -4.39 -3.03 15.35
CA LEU A 57 -5.23 -1.83 15.35
C LEU A 57 -4.40 -0.56 15.23
N ALA A 58 -3.29 -0.48 15.96
CA ALA A 58 -2.40 0.68 15.91
C ALA A 58 -1.85 0.88 14.49
N PHE A 59 -1.44 -0.21 13.85
CA PHE A 59 -0.98 -0.15 12.46
C PHE A 59 -2.10 0.33 11.52
N THR A 60 -3.30 -0.20 11.71
CA THR A 60 -4.46 0.20 10.91
C THR A 60 -4.71 1.70 11.05
N ASN A 61 -4.62 2.22 12.28
CA ASN A 61 -4.80 3.66 12.52
C ASN A 61 -3.72 4.49 11.83
N ASP A 62 -2.47 4.04 11.87
CA ASP A 62 -1.36 4.75 11.22
C ASP A 62 -1.53 4.77 9.70
N VAL A 63 -1.97 3.66 9.12
CA VAL A 63 -2.26 3.59 7.68
C VAL A 63 -3.44 4.49 7.33
N GLY A 64 -4.45 4.52 8.20
CA GLY A 64 -5.60 5.40 8.01
C GLY A 64 -5.21 6.87 8.02
N GLU A 65 -4.32 7.26 8.94
CA GLU A 65 -3.82 8.65 8.98
C GLU A 65 -3.04 8.99 7.72
N LEU A 66 -2.23 8.06 7.23
CA LEU A 66 -1.50 8.26 5.97
C LEU A 66 -2.49 8.44 4.82
N ALA A 67 -3.51 7.60 4.75
CA ALA A 67 -4.50 7.65 3.68
C ALA A 67 -5.25 8.98 3.68
N GLU A 68 -5.58 9.50 4.86
CA GLU A 68 -6.24 10.80 4.98
C GLU A 68 -5.31 11.95 4.59
N ALA A 69 -4.03 11.85 4.98
CA ALA A 69 -3.06 12.89 4.67
C ALA A 69 -2.79 12.99 3.17
N GLU A 70 -2.77 11.85 2.48
CA GLU A 70 -2.47 11.82 1.05
C GLU A 70 -3.73 11.75 0.17
N TRP A 71 -4.88 11.65 0.80
CA TRP A 71 -6.19 11.55 0.14
C TRP A 71 -6.21 10.40 -0.88
N HIS A 72 -5.71 9.24 -0.45
CA HIS A 72 -5.65 8.03 -1.29
C HIS A 72 -5.89 6.84 -0.38
N HIS A 73 -7.10 6.29 -0.43
CA HIS A 73 -7.61 5.38 0.59
C HIS A 73 -7.58 3.92 0.16
N PRO A 74 -6.91 3.05 0.93
CA PRO A 74 -6.99 1.60 0.70
C PRO A 74 -8.22 1.01 1.36
N ASP A 75 -8.55 -0.22 1.00
CA ASP A 75 -9.50 -1.03 1.76
C ASP A 75 -8.69 -1.79 2.80
N LEU A 76 -9.13 -1.74 4.05
CA LEU A 76 -8.42 -2.37 5.16
C LEU A 76 -9.31 -3.43 5.82
N HIS A 77 -8.72 -4.60 6.09
CA HIS A 77 -9.40 -5.70 6.77
C HIS A 77 -8.63 -6.04 8.04
N LEU A 78 -9.13 -5.58 9.16
CA LEU A 78 -8.49 -5.81 10.45
C LEU A 78 -9.04 -7.06 11.11
N SER A 79 -8.15 -7.98 11.44
CA SER A 79 -8.49 -9.16 12.23
C SER A 79 -7.61 -9.17 13.48
N TRP A 80 -7.76 -10.21 14.30
CA TRP A 80 -7.06 -10.26 15.60
C TRP A 80 -5.54 -10.02 15.48
N GLY A 81 -4.89 -10.67 14.56
CA GLY A 81 -3.43 -10.55 14.40
C GLY A 81 -3.00 -10.29 12.98
N GLU A 82 -3.87 -9.70 12.16
CA GLU A 82 -3.59 -9.51 10.75
C GLU A 82 -4.31 -8.29 10.21
N VAL A 83 -3.64 -7.56 9.31
CA VAL A 83 -4.27 -6.47 8.57
C VAL A 83 -4.11 -6.75 7.08
N GLY A 84 -5.22 -6.99 6.41
CA GLY A 84 -5.23 -7.12 4.95
C GLY A 84 -5.43 -5.76 4.32
N VAL A 85 -4.72 -5.49 3.24
CA VAL A 85 -4.78 -4.20 2.54
C VAL A 85 -4.99 -4.44 1.06
N GLU A 86 -5.95 -3.70 0.46
CA GLU A 86 -6.13 -3.66 -0.98
C GLU A 86 -5.99 -2.22 -1.42
N MET A 87 -5.22 -1.97 -2.49
CA MET A 87 -4.90 -0.62 -2.92
C MET A 87 -4.98 -0.50 -4.43
N TRP A 88 -5.76 0.44 -4.93
CA TRP A 88 -5.87 0.71 -6.37
C TRP A 88 -6.47 2.10 -6.58
N SER A 89 -6.34 2.60 -7.82
CA SER A 89 -6.83 3.93 -8.16
C SER A 89 -8.20 3.80 -8.84
N HIS A 90 -9.23 4.20 -8.11
CA HIS A 90 -10.63 3.98 -8.51
C HIS A 90 -11.02 4.77 -9.76
N ASP A 91 -10.46 5.96 -9.93
CA ASP A 91 -10.80 6.81 -11.07
C ASP A 91 -10.26 6.29 -12.41
N ILE A 92 -9.28 5.38 -12.39
CA ILE A 92 -8.77 4.78 -13.62
C ILE A 92 -9.02 3.27 -13.68
N GLY A 93 -9.63 2.71 -12.64
CA GLY A 93 -9.97 1.28 -12.60
C GLY A 93 -8.77 0.36 -12.63
N GLY A 94 -7.65 0.76 -12.03
CA GLY A 94 -6.43 -0.04 -12.05
C GLY A 94 -5.33 0.59 -11.22
N LEU A 95 -4.08 0.25 -11.52
CA LEU A 95 -2.93 0.69 -10.75
C LEU A 95 -2.27 1.94 -11.34
N HIS A 96 -1.86 2.82 -10.45
CA HIS A 96 -1.13 4.04 -10.74
C HIS A 96 0.12 4.05 -9.86
N LYS A 97 1.13 4.82 -10.23
CA LYS A 97 2.35 4.92 -9.43
C LYS A 97 2.06 5.26 -7.97
N SER A 98 1.06 6.10 -7.72
CA SER A 98 0.68 6.49 -6.36
C SER A 98 0.29 5.30 -5.48
N ASP A 99 -0.28 4.24 -6.06
CA ASP A 99 -0.62 3.03 -5.32
C ASP A 99 0.64 2.37 -4.76
N PHE A 100 1.70 2.34 -5.56
CA PHE A 100 2.98 1.76 -5.14
C PHE A 100 3.70 2.65 -4.14
N VAL A 101 3.60 3.96 -4.28
CA VAL A 101 4.17 4.89 -3.29
C VAL A 101 3.49 4.70 -1.94
N MET A 102 2.16 4.60 -1.93
CA MET A 102 1.41 4.33 -0.71
C MET A 102 1.81 2.99 -0.09
N ALA A 103 1.93 1.94 -0.93
CA ALA A 103 2.34 0.62 -0.46
C ALA A 103 3.72 0.66 0.18
N ALA A 104 4.66 1.37 -0.44
CA ALA A 104 6.01 1.52 0.11
C ALA A 104 6.01 2.24 1.46
N ARG A 105 5.15 3.25 1.60
CA ARG A 105 5.01 3.97 2.87
C ARG A 105 4.38 3.08 3.95
N MET A 106 3.42 2.22 3.57
CA MET A 106 2.83 1.26 4.51
C MET A 106 3.88 0.24 4.98
N ASP A 107 4.74 -0.24 4.08
CA ASP A 107 5.85 -1.12 4.46
C ASP A 107 6.77 -0.43 5.47
N ARG A 108 7.05 0.85 5.25
CA ARG A 108 7.90 1.62 6.17
C ARG A 108 7.25 1.74 7.55
N ILE A 109 5.93 1.96 7.58
CA ILE A 109 5.19 2.00 8.85
C ILE A 109 5.27 0.65 9.54
N TYR A 110 5.05 -0.43 8.80
CA TYR A 110 5.08 -1.79 9.34
C TYR A 110 6.45 -2.13 9.92
N ASP A 111 7.52 -1.68 9.26
CA ASP A 111 8.88 -1.93 9.76
C ASP A 111 9.08 -1.39 11.17
N GLY A 112 8.40 -0.31 11.51
CA GLY A 112 8.45 0.27 12.83
C GLY A 112 7.77 -0.59 13.90
N TYR A 113 6.87 -1.48 13.51
CA TYR A 113 6.17 -2.38 14.44
C TYR A 113 6.89 -3.73 14.59
N GLY A 114 7.54 -4.19 13.52
CA GLY A 114 8.24 -5.46 13.54
C GLY A 114 9.62 -5.42 14.17
N ASP A 115 10.09 -4.23 14.47
CA ASP A 115 11.42 -4.00 14.95
C ASP A 115 11.39 -3.77 16.45
N ASP A 116 11.88 -4.70 17.19
CA ASP A 116 11.93 -4.60 18.67
C ASP A 116 13.25 -4.07 19.13
#